data_df76b093b59269cb9908c802df1c81d7
#
_entry.id   df76b093b59269cb9908c802df1c81d7
#
_cell.length_a   1.000
_cell.length_b   1.000
_cell.length_c   1.000
_cell.angle_alpha   90.00
_cell.angle_beta   90.00
_cell.angle_gamma   90.00
#
_symmetry.space_group_name_H-M   'P 1'
#
loop_
_entity.id
_entity.type
_entity.pdbx_description
1 polymer ?
#
loop_
_entity_poly.entity_id
_entity_poly.type
_entity_poly.pdbx_seq_one_letter_code
_entity_poly.pdbx_strand_id
1 'polypeptide(L)'
;MIKYLTLKILNIFDFFHQRRIIKHLHKKGFKSFDIILDVGAHKGESINLFLSSFKTKIIYSFEASPNTFKILSDKIEYFRNKFKSSKIVIENYAIGAVKKKVSLKQLKESSSSTIRNLNENSKYLKKKLFFLQGDKKGSFFKEVEVEQITLSDYLIKHNIDNVDFLKIDTEGYEFEVLIGAKDMLSRISIVLFEHHYDDMIAKNYKFSDIHNFLLINHFTQLYKCKMPFRKTFEYIYINKSKK
;
A
#
# COMPACT_ATOMS: atom_id res chain seq x y z
N MET A 1 28.21 -6.86 2.54
CA MET A 1 27.87 -7.30 3.90
C MET A 1 27.00 -6.30 4.64
N ILE A 2 27.38 -5.05 4.79
CA ILE A 2 26.61 -3.98 5.51
C ILE A 2 25.20 -3.81 4.93
N LYS A 3 25.03 -3.68 3.60
CA LYS A 3 23.72 -3.55 2.94
C LYS A 3 22.73 -4.67 3.34
N TYR A 4 23.19 -5.92 3.28
CA TYR A 4 22.36 -7.09 3.61
C TYR A 4 21.92 -7.09 5.09
N LEU A 5 22.85 -6.72 5.99
CA LEU A 5 22.54 -6.60 7.41
C LEU A 5 21.54 -5.48 7.69
N THR A 6 21.73 -4.31 7.06
CA THR A 6 20.80 -3.17 7.19
C THR A 6 19.38 -3.52 6.72
N LEU A 7 19.26 -4.18 5.57
CA LEU A 7 17.95 -4.62 5.06
C LEU A 7 17.29 -5.64 5.99
N LYS A 8 18.04 -6.60 6.53
CA LYS A 8 17.50 -7.55 7.53
C LYS A 8 16.99 -6.84 8.79
N ILE A 9 17.75 -5.88 9.29
CA ILE A 9 17.37 -5.11 10.48
C ILE A 9 16.09 -4.31 10.20
N LEU A 10 16.00 -3.62 9.06
CA LEU A 10 14.79 -2.88 8.67
C LEU A 10 13.58 -3.79 8.56
N ASN A 11 13.72 -4.98 7.93
CA ASN A 11 12.63 -5.95 7.83
C ASN A 11 12.14 -6.45 9.20
N ILE A 12 13.03 -6.60 10.17
CA ILE A 12 12.66 -6.96 11.54
C ILE A 12 11.81 -5.86 12.18
N PHE A 13 12.21 -4.58 12.01
CA PHE A 13 11.44 -3.46 12.54
C PHE A 13 10.09 -3.29 11.83
N ASP A 14 10.04 -3.46 10.51
CA ASP A 14 8.80 -3.44 9.74
C ASP A 14 7.85 -4.56 10.21
N PHE A 15 8.37 -5.75 10.48
CA PHE A 15 7.58 -6.86 11.04
C PHE A 15 6.97 -6.51 12.41
N PHE A 16 7.74 -5.93 13.33
CA PHE A 16 7.20 -5.51 14.63
C PHE A 16 6.21 -4.36 14.50
N HIS A 17 6.43 -3.45 13.56
CA HIS A 17 5.53 -2.36 13.28
C HIS A 17 4.18 -2.89 12.75
N GLN A 18 4.19 -3.77 11.76
CA GLN A 18 3.00 -4.42 11.23
C GLN A 18 2.22 -5.19 12.33
N ARG A 19 2.92 -5.90 13.20
CA ARG A 19 2.30 -6.57 14.35
C ARG A 19 1.62 -5.60 15.33
N ARG A 20 2.12 -4.39 15.48
CA ARG A 20 1.44 -3.35 16.29
C ARG A 20 0.09 -2.96 15.68
N ILE A 21 0.03 -2.78 14.37
CA ILE A 21 -1.21 -2.50 13.62
C ILE A 21 -2.22 -3.62 13.85
N ILE A 22 -1.82 -4.86 13.60
CA ILE A 22 -2.67 -6.05 13.79
C ILE A 22 -3.17 -6.14 15.24
N LYS A 23 -2.27 -6.01 16.22
CA LYS A 23 -2.62 -6.04 17.65
C LYS A 23 -3.64 -4.95 18.00
N HIS A 24 -3.50 -3.74 17.42
CA HIS A 24 -4.45 -2.66 17.65
C HIS A 24 -5.83 -3.01 17.09
N LEU A 25 -5.92 -3.51 15.85
CA LEU A 25 -7.17 -3.94 15.24
C LEU A 25 -7.83 -5.06 16.06
N HIS A 26 -7.09 -6.08 16.48
CA HIS A 26 -7.60 -7.15 17.35
C HIS A 26 -8.13 -6.61 18.68
N LYS A 27 -7.41 -5.65 19.32
CA LYS A 27 -7.87 -5.00 20.57
C LYS A 27 -9.16 -4.21 20.37
N LYS A 28 -9.42 -3.71 19.15
CA LYS A 28 -10.67 -3.03 18.76
C LYS A 28 -11.78 -4.01 18.37
N GLY A 29 -11.55 -5.31 18.47
CA GLY A 29 -12.55 -6.35 18.19
C GLY A 29 -12.54 -6.89 16.75
N PHE A 30 -11.72 -6.35 15.86
CA PHE A 30 -11.64 -6.83 14.49
C PHE A 30 -10.88 -8.16 14.43
N LYS A 31 -11.58 -9.25 14.11
CA LYS A 31 -11.03 -10.62 14.01
C LYS A 31 -11.22 -11.23 12.63
N SER A 32 -12.10 -10.66 11.83
CA SER A 32 -12.41 -11.12 10.48
C SER A 32 -12.69 -9.95 9.55
N PHE A 33 -12.38 -10.13 8.29
CA PHE A 33 -12.72 -9.24 7.19
C PHE A 33 -13.17 -10.11 6.04
N ASP A 34 -14.40 -9.96 5.56
CA ASP A 34 -14.89 -10.73 4.43
C ASP A 34 -14.12 -10.35 3.16
N ILE A 35 -13.98 -9.04 2.91
CA ILE A 35 -13.31 -8.51 1.73
C ILE A 35 -12.20 -7.52 2.13
N ILE A 36 -10.98 -7.83 1.72
CA ILE A 36 -9.81 -6.95 1.84
C ILE A 36 -9.40 -6.47 0.44
N LEU A 37 -9.13 -5.17 0.32
CA LEU A 37 -8.43 -4.58 -0.82
C LEU A 37 -7.02 -4.17 -0.37
N ASP A 38 -6.00 -4.63 -1.09
CA ASP A 38 -4.59 -4.38 -0.82
C ASP A 38 -3.96 -3.67 -2.02
N VAL A 39 -3.88 -2.35 -1.96
CA VAL A 39 -3.30 -1.52 -3.01
C VAL A 39 -1.82 -1.27 -2.70
N GLY A 40 -0.94 -1.72 -3.59
CA GLY A 40 0.49 -1.82 -3.38
C GLY A 40 0.87 -3.13 -2.67
N ALA A 41 0.51 -4.27 -3.31
CA ALA A 41 0.68 -5.60 -2.73
C ALA A 41 2.14 -6.09 -2.72
N HIS A 42 3.00 -5.44 -3.50
CA HIS A 42 4.41 -5.77 -3.64
C HIS A 42 4.62 -7.27 -3.95
N LYS A 43 5.36 -8.01 -3.14
CA LYS A 43 5.63 -9.45 -3.31
C LYS A 43 4.70 -10.33 -2.46
N GLY A 44 3.60 -9.76 -1.94
CA GLY A 44 2.58 -10.45 -1.16
C GLY A 44 2.83 -10.47 0.35
N GLU A 45 3.67 -9.58 0.88
CA GLU A 45 3.91 -9.47 2.31
C GLU A 45 2.62 -9.16 3.07
N SER A 46 1.81 -8.22 2.54
CA SER A 46 0.49 -7.86 3.09
C SER A 46 -0.52 -8.99 2.96
N ILE A 47 -0.53 -9.75 1.87
CA ILE A 47 -1.38 -10.95 1.71
C ILE A 47 -1.08 -11.93 2.86
N ASN A 48 0.20 -12.25 3.05
CA ASN A 48 0.61 -13.16 4.12
C ASN A 48 0.24 -12.63 5.52
N LEU A 49 0.44 -11.33 5.76
CA LEU A 49 0.15 -10.69 7.03
C LEU A 49 -1.35 -10.77 7.36
N PHE A 50 -2.20 -10.29 6.44
CA PHE A 50 -3.63 -10.19 6.68
C PHE A 50 -4.29 -11.56 6.78
N LEU A 51 -4.00 -12.49 5.87
CA LEU A 51 -4.58 -13.83 5.90
C LEU A 51 -4.07 -14.69 7.05
N SER A 52 -2.88 -14.40 7.61
CA SER A 52 -2.41 -15.03 8.85
C SER A 52 -3.03 -14.41 10.11
N SER A 53 -3.57 -13.20 10.03
CA SER A 53 -4.04 -12.43 11.19
C SER A 53 -5.55 -12.37 11.31
N PHE A 54 -6.29 -12.48 10.20
CA PHE A 54 -7.73 -12.34 10.15
C PHE A 54 -8.37 -13.48 9.37
N LYS A 55 -9.57 -13.88 9.78
CA LYS A 55 -10.41 -14.73 8.93
C LYS A 55 -10.90 -13.88 7.75
N THR A 56 -10.56 -14.27 6.53
CA THR A 56 -10.85 -13.48 5.32
C THR A 56 -11.44 -14.38 4.26
N LYS A 57 -12.53 -13.95 3.60
CA LYS A 57 -13.12 -14.69 2.48
C LYS A 57 -12.35 -14.41 1.18
N ILE A 58 -12.13 -13.12 0.88
CA ILE A 58 -11.47 -12.71 -0.37
C ILE A 58 -10.50 -11.56 -0.09
N ILE A 59 -9.31 -11.64 -0.67
CA ILE A 59 -8.38 -10.51 -0.77
C ILE A 59 -8.13 -10.20 -2.25
N TYR A 60 -8.31 -8.92 -2.63
CA TYR A 60 -7.94 -8.38 -3.93
C TYR A 60 -6.68 -7.54 -3.77
N SER A 61 -5.61 -7.93 -4.41
CA SER A 61 -4.30 -7.32 -4.27
C SER A 61 -3.83 -6.72 -5.59
N PHE A 62 -3.50 -5.43 -5.58
CA PHE A 62 -3.09 -4.67 -6.75
C PHE A 62 -1.60 -4.33 -6.66
N GLU A 63 -0.84 -4.69 -7.68
CA GLU A 63 0.57 -4.35 -7.82
C GLU A 63 0.81 -3.75 -9.20
N ALA A 64 1.23 -2.47 -9.23
CA ALA A 64 1.38 -1.73 -10.47
C ALA A 64 2.64 -2.12 -11.27
N SER A 65 3.72 -2.47 -10.56
CA SER A 65 5.00 -2.81 -11.20
C SER A 65 4.92 -4.19 -11.87
N PRO A 66 5.07 -4.30 -13.21
CA PRO A 66 5.02 -5.59 -13.91
C PRO A 66 6.06 -6.59 -13.40
N ASN A 67 7.27 -6.11 -13.08
CA ASN A 67 8.33 -6.98 -12.56
C ASN A 67 8.01 -7.51 -11.16
N THR A 68 7.48 -6.64 -10.29
CA THR A 68 7.09 -7.03 -8.93
C THR A 68 5.86 -7.91 -8.95
N PHE A 69 4.89 -7.60 -9.83
CA PHE A 69 3.71 -8.43 -10.06
C PHE A 69 4.08 -9.84 -10.54
N LYS A 70 5.07 -9.96 -11.43
CA LYS A 70 5.57 -11.29 -11.84
C LYS A 70 6.06 -12.09 -10.63
N ILE A 71 6.86 -11.48 -9.74
CA ILE A 71 7.34 -12.14 -8.51
C ILE A 71 6.17 -12.54 -7.60
N LEU A 72 5.14 -11.69 -7.49
CA LEU A 72 3.93 -12.01 -6.74
C LEU A 72 3.18 -13.17 -7.37
N SER A 73 3.02 -13.15 -8.70
CA SER A 73 2.35 -14.21 -9.48
C SER A 73 3.06 -15.56 -9.34
N ASP A 74 4.40 -15.56 -9.34
CA ASP A 74 5.19 -16.79 -9.16
C ASP A 74 4.98 -17.41 -7.75
N LYS A 75 4.57 -16.60 -6.76
CA LYS A 75 4.28 -17.04 -5.39
C LYS A 75 2.80 -17.34 -5.12
N ILE A 76 1.90 -17.06 -6.07
CA ILE A 76 0.47 -17.08 -5.79
C ILE A 76 -0.03 -18.47 -5.36
N GLU A 77 0.50 -19.53 -5.98
CA GLU A 77 0.12 -20.90 -5.63
C GLU A 77 0.59 -21.28 -4.21
N TYR A 78 1.75 -20.79 -3.77
CA TYR A 78 2.16 -20.94 -2.37
C TYR A 78 1.15 -20.29 -1.42
N PHE A 79 0.69 -19.07 -1.69
CA PHE A 79 -0.31 -18.40 -0.85
C PHE A 79 -1.67 -19.10 -0.90
N ARG A 80 -2.14 -19.53 -2.06
CA ARG A 80 -3.39 -20.28 -2.21
C ARG A 80 -3.37 -21.60 -1.45
N ASN A 81 -2.26 -22.32 -1.50
CA ASN A 81 -2.08 -23.56 -0.75
C ASN A 81 -2.01 -23.33 0.75
N LYS A 82 -1.41 -22.23 1.19
CA LYS A 82 -1.30 -21.87 2.60
C LYS A 82 -2.63 -21.39 3.18
N PHE A 83 -3.42 -20.64 2.41
CA PHE A 83 -4.66 -19.98 2.85
C PHE A 83 -5.88 -20.52 2.09
N LYS A 84 -6.09 -21.83 2.15
CA LYS A 84 -7.13 -22.56 1.38
C LYS A 84 -8.55 -22.06 1.63
N SER A 85 -8.82 -21.43 2.77
CA SER A 85 -10.14 -20.88 3.13
C SER A 85 -10.41 -19.49 2.53
N SER A 86 -9.41 -18.89 1.88
CA SER A 86 -9.50 -17.53 1.35
C SER A 86 -9.29 -17.54 -0.16
N LYS A 87 -10.11 -16.81 -0.91
CA LYS A 87 -9.85 -16.52 -2.32
C LYS A 87 -8.83 -15.39 -2.43
N ILE A 88 -7.78 -15.59 -3.22
CA ILE A 88 -6.74 -14.58 -3.46
C ILE A 88 -6.77 -14.19 -4.94
N VAL A 89 -7.05 -12.92 -5.19
CA VAL A 89 -7.08 -12.32 -6.52
C VAL A 89 -5.95 -11.31 -6.61
N ILE A 90 -5.11 -11.40 -7.62
CA ILE A 90 -4.01 -10.47 -7.87
C ILE A 90 -4.22 -9.78 -9.21
N GLU A 91 -3.97 -8.48 -9.26
CA GLU A 91 -4.21 -7.62 -10.43
C GLU A 91 -3.00 -6.75 -10.73
N ASN A 92 -2.59 -6.69 -11.99
CA ASN A 92 -1.48 -5.84 -12.42
C ASN A 92 -1.99 -4.47 -12.90
N TYR A 93 -2.51 -3.68 -11.99
CA TYR A 93 -2.97 -2.31 -12.22
C TYR A 93 -2.37 -1.35 -11.21
N ALA A 94 -2.10 -0.13 -11.65
CA ALA A 94 -2.02 1.02 -10.77
C ALA A 94 -3.45 1.44 -10.38
N ILE A 95 -3.64 1.82 -9.13
CA ILE A 95 -4.91 2.41 -8.67
C ILE A 95 -4.71 3.91 -8.48
N GLY A 96 -5.62 4.71 -9.02
CA GLY A 96 -5.55 6.17 -8.93
C GLY A 96 -6.86 6.87 -9.22
N ALA A 97 -6.81 8.20 -9.36
CA ALA A 97 -8.00 9.05 -9.45
C ALA A 97 -8.80 8.91 -10.76
N VAL A 98 -8.15 8.52 -11.85
CA VAL A 98 -8.77 8.40 -13.18
C VAL A 98 -8.16 7.24 -13.95
N LYS A 99 -8.92 6.68 -14.90
CA LYS A 99 -8.41 5.64 -15.81
C LYS A 99 -7.50 6.28 -16.87
N LYS A 100 -6.23 5.86 -16.91
CA LYS A 100 -5.22 6.31 -17.88
C LYS A 100 -3.99 5.41 -17.85
N LYS A 101 -3.07 5.58 -18.80
CA LYS A 101 -1.71 5.07 -18.69
C LYS A 101 -0.84 6.04 -17.88
N VAL A 102 0.02 5.52 -17.04
CA VAL A 102 0.94 6.30 -16.19
C VAL A 102 2.35 5.74 -16.25
N SER A 103 3.36 6.61 -16.11
CA SER A 103 4.75 6.20 -15.99
C SER A 103 5.05 5.84 -14.53
N LEU A 104 5.41 4.59 -14.30
CA LEU A 104 5.85 4.07 -13.01
C LEU A 104 7.37 4.07 -12.95
N LYS A 105 7.94 4.75 -11.96
CA LYS A 105 9.37 4.75 -11.66
C LYS A 105 9.71 3.59 -10.74
N GLN A 106 10.39 2.62 -11.30
CA GLN A 106 10.79 1.39 -10.62
C GLN A 106 12.26 1.43 -10.27
N LEU A 107 12.61 1.27 -9.00
CA LEU A 107 14.00 1.10 -8.57
C LEU A 107 14.55 -0.24 -9.06
N LYS A 108 15.73 -0.23 -9.70
CA LYS A 108 16.34 -1.44 -10.26
C LYS A 108 16.65 -2.54 -9.22
N GLU A 109 16.91 -2.16 -7.98
CA GLU A 109 17.36 -3.07 -6.93
C GLU A 109 16.50 -3.03 -5.63
N SER A 110 15.41 -2.29 -5.62
CA SER A 110 14.56 -2.17 -4.42
C SER A 110 13.11 -2.46 -4.71
N SER A 111 12.42 -2.73 -3.64
CA SER A 111 11.00 -3.02 -3.61
C SER A 111 10.11 -1.80 -3.79
N SER A 112 10.65 -0.59 -3.84
CA SER A 112 9.86 0.63 -3.94
C SER A 112 9.66 1.03 -5.39
N SER A 113 8.42 1.24 -5.78
CA SER A 113 8.02 1.81 -7.07
C SER A 113 7.06 2.96 -6.79
N THR A 114 7.15 4.04 -7.56
CA THR A 114 6.24 5.18 -7.40
C THR A 114 5.87 5.79 -8.75
N ILE A 115 4.64 6.27 -8.86
CA ILE A 115 4.17 7.07 -10.01
C ILE A 115 4.62 8.53 -9.86
N ARG A 116 4.96 8.95 -8.65
CA ARG A 116 5.40 10.30 -8.35
C ARG A 116 6.83 10.58 -8.79
N ASN A 117 7.10 11.85 -9.04
CA ASN A 117 8.48 12.29 -9.23
C ASN A 117 9.24 12.21 -7.91
N LEU A 118 10.50 11.82 -8.00
CA LEU A 118 11.41 11.82 -6.88
C LEU A 118 12.13 13.16 -6.82
N ASN A 119 12.30 13.68 -5.63
CA ASN A 119 13.09 14.88 -5.40
C ASN A 119 14.58 14.49 -5.32
N GLU A 120 15.28 14.63 -6.45
CA GLU A 120 16.69 14.30 -6.55
C GLU A 120 17.59 15.14 -5.61
N ASN A 121 17.09 16.30 -5.14
CA ASN A 121 17.78 17.15 -4.16
C ASN A 121 17.59 16.68 -2.72
N SER A 122 16.65 15.77 -2.46
CA SER A 122 16.38 15.25 -1.12
C SER A 122 17.60 14.58 -0.51
N LYS A 123 18.03 15.08 0.65
CA LYS A 123 19.09 14.46 1.45
C LYS A 123 18.70 13.04 1.90
N TYR A 124 17.41 12.80 2.11
CA TYR A 124 16.89 11.49 2.50
C TYR A 124 16.99 10.51 1.35
N LEU A 125 16.59 10.90 0.13
CA LEU A 125 16.73 10.08 -1.07
C LEU A 125 18.21 9.73 -1.32
N LYS A 126 19.10 10.71 -1.28
CA LYS A 126 20.55 10.50 -1.47
C LYS A 126 21.12 9.49 -0.47
N LYS A 127 20.75 9.60 0.81
CA LYS A 127 21.11 8.62 1.84
C LYS A 127 20.55 7.23 1.54
N LYS A 128 19.25 7.13 1.20
CA LYS A 128 18.59 5.85 0.86
C LYS A 128 19.29 5.17 -0.32
N LEU A 129 19.60 5.92 -1.38
CA LEU A 129 20.31 5.41 -2.57
C LEU A 129 21.74 4.96 -2.24
N PHE A 130 22.48 5.75 -1.46
CA PHE A 130 23.84 5.39 -1.01
C PHE A 130 23.83 4.03 -0.26
N PHE A 131 22.91 3.85 0.70
CA PHE A 131 22.80 2.59 1.43
C PHE A 131 22.34 1.41 0.58
N LEU A 132 21.50 1.64 -0.45
CA LEU A 132 20.98 0.58 -1.31
C LEU A 132 21.94 0.18 -2.42
N GLN A 133 22.70 1.11 -2.99
CA GLN A 133 23.46 0.89 -4.25
C GLN A 133 24.95 1.21 -4.18
N GLY A 134 25.42 1.91 -3.12
CA GLY A 134 26.78 2.43 -3.06
C GLY A 134 27.03 3.51 -4.12
N ASP A 135 28.28 3.72 -4.52
CA ASP A 135 28.72 4.79 -5.45
C ASP A 135 28.46 4.47 -6.95
N LYS A 136 27.57 3.58 -7.30
CA LYS A 136 27.29 3.26 -8.70
C LYS A 136 26.68 4.44 -9.44
N LYS A 137 27.40 5.02 -10.39
CA LYS A 137 26.91 6.03 -11.33
C LYS A 137 25.94 5.37 -12.33
N GLY A 138 24.73 5.91 -12.47
CA GLY A 138 23.75 5.46 -13.47
C GLY A 138 22.32 5.82 -13.08
N SER A 139 21.37 5.69 -14.02
CA SER A 139 19.95 5.89 -13.73
C SER A 139 19.47 4.85 -12.72
N PHE A 140 19.01 5.34 -11.58
CA PHE A 140 18.53 4.52 -10.45
C PHE A 140 17.15 3.92 -10.73
N PHE A 141 16.41 4.46 -11.70
CA PHE A 141 15.04 4.09 -12.02
C PHE A 141 14.97 3.59 -13.46
N LYS A 142 14.05 2.64 -13.64
CA LYS A 142 13.50 2.29 -14.94
C LYS A 142 12.07 2.80 -14.96
N GLU A 143 11.72 3.59 -15.98
CA GLU A 143 10.33 3.96 -16.21
C GLU A 143 9.63 2.88 -17.02
N VAL A 144 8.43 2.54 -16.58
CA VAL A 144 7.56 1.56 -17.24
C VAL A 144 6.17 2.14 -17.32
N GLU A 145 5.57 2.12 -18.50
CA GLU A 145 4.17 2.50 -18.66
C GLU A 145 3.26 1.39 -18.11
N VAL A 146 2.30 1.76 -17.27
CA VAL A 146 1.35 0.83 -16.65
C VAL A 146 -0.07 1.37 -16.76
N GLU A 147 -1.05 0.46 -16.80
CA GLU A 147 -2.46 0.83 -16.78
C GLU A 147 -2.87 1.25 -15.37
N GLN A 148 -3.53 2.40 -15.29
CA GLN A 148 -4.18 2.89 -14.09
C GLN A 148 -5.68 2.82 -14.24
N ILE A 149 -6.35 2.29 -13.22
CA ILE A 149 -7.81 2.26 -13.09
C ILE A 149 -8.25 2.95 -11.80
N THR A 150 -9.54 3.26 -11.69
CA THR A 150 -10.10 3.73 -10.42
C THR A 150 -10.55 2.55 -9.57
N LEU A 151 -10.54 2.72 -8.26
CA LEU A 151 -11.06 1.70 -7.36
C LEU A 151 -12.58 1.58 -7.51
N SER A 152 -13.28 2.70 -7.76
CA SER A 152 -14.73 2.71 -8.01
C SER A 152 -15.10 1.86 -9.22
N ASP A 153 -14.42 2.04 -10.37
CA ASP A 153 -14.67 1.25 -11.57
C ASP A 153 -14.44 -0.24 -11.34
N TYR A 154 -13.37 -0.58 -10.60
CA TYR A 154 -13.06 -1.97 -10.28
C TYR A 154 -14.15 -2.61 -9.43
N LEU A 155 -14.60 -1.93 -8.37
CA LEU A 155 -15.64 -2.43 -7.47
C LEU A 155 -16.97 -2.60 -8.19
N ILE A 156 -17.36 -1.65 -9.05
CA ILE A 156 -18.57 -1.75 -9.86
C ILE A 156 -18.48 -2.93 -10.83
N LYS A 157 -17.38 -3.02 -11.59
CA LYS A 157 -17.17 -4.07 -12.59
C LYS A 157 -17.26 -5.48 -11.99
N HIS A 158 -16.79 -5.65 -10.76
CA HIS A 158 -16.74 -6.94 -10.08
C HIS A 158 -17.90 -7.18 -9.10
N ASN A 159 -18.92 -6.29 -9.09
CA ASN A 159 -20.08 -6.34 -8.20
C ASN A 159 -19.70 -6.48 -6.72
N ILE A 160 -18.71 -5.68 -6.28
CA ILE A 160 -18.23 -5.65 -4.91
C ILE A 160 -18.95 -4.52 -4.17
N ASP A 161 -19.96 -4.87 -3.38
CA ASP A 161 -20.81 -3.91 -2.70
C ASP A 161 -20.29 -3.44 -1.35
N ASN A 162 -19.48 -4.25 -0.68
CA ASN A 162 -18.93 -3.93 0.63
C ASN A 162 -17.46 -4.32 0.69
N VAL A 163 -16.66 -3.46 1.31
CA VAL A 163 -15.24 -3.68 1.57
C VAL A 163 -14.98 -3.45 3.06
N ASP A 164 -14.51 -4.47 3.74
CA ASP A 164 -14.24 -4.34 5.18
C ASP A 164 -12.94 -3.60 5.45
N PHE A 165 -11.93 -3.83 4.62
CA PHE A 165 -10.61 -3.27 4.84
C PHE A 165 -9.93 -2.88 3.54
N LEU A 166 -9.54 -1.61 3.40
CA LEU A 166 -8.72 -1.08 2.32
C LEU A 166 -7.35 -0.69 2.88
N LYS A 167 -6.29 -1.37 2.44
CA LYS A 167 -4.90 -0.96 2.66
C LYS A 167 -4.39 -0.23 1.43
N ILE A 168 -3.71 0.91 1.65
CA ILE A 168 -3.09 1.72 0.60
C ILE A 168 -1.63 1.98 0.98
N ASP A 169 -0.71 1.50 0.14
CA ASP A 169 0.72 1.66 0.30
C ASP A 169 1.35 1.82 -1.10
N THR A 170 1.31 3.03 -1.59
CA THR A 170 1.60 3.36 -3.00
C THR A 170 2.74 4.35 -3.17
N GLU A 171 3.56 4.51 -2.09
CA GLU A 171 4.75 5.35 -2.10
C GLU A 171 4.45 6.77 -2.62
N GLY A 172 3.47 7.44 -1.97
CA GLY A 172 3.11 8.83 -2.22
C GLY A 172 1.96 9.05 -3.21
N TYR A 173 1.17 8.01 -3.53
CA TYR A 173 0.01 8.11 -4.42
C TYR A 173 -1.33 7.80 -3.70
N GLU A 174 -1.31 7.79 -2.37
CA GLU A 174 -2.42 7.37 -1.50
C GLU A 174 -3.67 8.25 -1.70
N PHE A 175 -3.47 9.56 -1.88
CA PHE A 175 -4.60 10.48 -2.05
C PHE A 175 -5.33 10.26 -3.37
N GLU A 176 -4.61 9.98 -4.45
CA GLU A 176 -5.18 9.62 -5.75
C GLU A 176 -5.97 8.32 -5.71
N VAL A 177 -5.52 7.34 -4.93
CA VAL A 177 -6.26 6.09 -4.69
C VAL A 177 -7.59 6.40 -4.01
N LEU A 178 -7.58 7.24 -2.98
CA LEU A 178 -8.79 7.65 -2.25
C LEU A 178 -9.75 8.45 -3.13
N ILE A 179 -9.24 9.36 -3.98
CA ILE A 179 -10.06 10.10 -4.95
C ILE A 179 -10.73 9.13 -5.93
N GLY A 180 -9.99 8.14 -6.44
CA GLY A 180 -10.53 7.11 -7.33
C GLY A 180 -11.51 6.13 -6.68
N ALA A 181 -11.58 6.14 -5.35
CA ALA A 181 -12.57 5.38 -4.58
C ALA A 181 -13.79 6.21 -4.16
N LYS A 182 -13.85 7.53 -4.49
CA LYS A 182 -14.80 8.49 -3.92
C LYS A 182 -16.24 8.00 -3.90
N ASP A 183 -16.73 7.49 -5.02
CA ASP A 183 -18.14 7.08 -5.16
C ASP A 183 -18.45 5.77 -4.40
N MET A 184 -17.41 5.06 -3.97
CA MET A 184 -17.50 3.80 -3.24
C MET A 184 -17.00 3.89 -1.80
N LEU A 185 -16.55 5.07 -1.34
CA LEU A 185 -16.05 5.24 0.03
C LEU A 185 -17.09 4.88 1.10
N SER A 186 -18.37 5.16 0.86
CA SER A 186 -19.48 4.74 1.74
C SER A 186 -19.57 3.22 1.93
N ARG A 187 -19.02 2.44 0.99
CA ARG A 187 -18.99 0.97 1.03
C ARG A 187 -17.75 0.41 1.72
N ILE A 188 -16.77 1.25 2.07
CA ILE A 188 -15.52 0.86 2.74
C ILE A 188 -15.64 1.10 4.24
N SER A 189 -15.34 0.08 5.06
CA SER A 189 -15.44 0.17 6.52
C SER A 189 -14.18 0.73 7.17
N ILE A 190 -13.01 0.26 6.76
CA ILE A 190 -11.72 0.66 7.34
C ILE A 190 -10.75 1.00 6.21
N VAL A 191 -10.01 2.09 6.40
CA VAL A 191 -8.89 2.48 5.53
C VAL A 191 -7.61 2.50 6.36
N LEU A 192 -6.60 1.77 5.92
CA LEU A 192 -5.21 1.85 6.38
C LEU A 192 -4.36 2.44 5.27
N PHE A 193 -3.62 3.49 5.54
CA PHE A 193 -2.68 4.04 4.56
C PHE A 193 -1.38 4.50 5.20
N GLU A 194 -0.30 4.44 4.40
CA GLU A 194 1.01 4.97 4.74
C GLU A 194 1.13 6.43 4.28
N HIS A 195 1.73 7.31 5.09
CA HIS A 195 2.01 8.69 4.69
C HIS A 195 3.43 9.10 5.05
N HIS A 196 4.18 9.53 4.04
CA HIS A 196 5.55 10.01 4.16
C HIS A 196 5.59 11.51 4.49
N TYR A 197 6.36 11.91 5.50
CA TYR A 197 6.62 13.30 5.86
C TYR A 197 8.02 13.77 5.44
N ASP A 198 8.77 12.91 4.77
CA ASP A 198 10.03 13.31 4.15
C ASP A 198 9.81 13.95 2.77
N ASP A 199 10.89 14.52 2.24
CA ASP A 199 10.91 15.23 0.97
C ASP A 199 11.35 14.35 -0.22
N MET A 200 11.44 13.03 -0.04
CA MET A 200 11.91 12.10 -1.07
C MET A 200 10.98 12.04 -2.27
N ILE A 201 9.67 12.05 -2.01
CA ILE A 201 8.64 11.95 -3.02
C ILE A 201 7.97 13.32 -3.20
N ALA A 202 7.95 13.82 -4.43
CA ALA A 202 7.28 15.07 -4.78
C ALA A 202 5.76 14.85 -4.80
N LYS A 203 5.11 15.14 -3.68
CA LYS A 203 3.65 15.07 -3.54
C LYS A 203 3.02 16.44 -3.77
N ASN A 204 1.87 16.49 -4.42
CA ASN A 204 1.05 17.70 -4.61
C ASN A 204 -0.05 17.83 -3.55
N TYR A 205 0.00 17.03 -2.47
CA TYR A 205 -0.94 17.02 -1.36
C TYR A 205 -0.20 16.91 -0.01
N LYS A 206 -0.89 17.31 1.05
CA LYS A 206 -0.45 17.17 2.43
C LYS A 206 -1.31 16.14 3.17
N PHE A 207 -0.86 15.70 4.32
CA PHE A 207 -1.66 14.85 5.21
C PHE A 207 -3.04 15.45 5.53
N SER A 208 -3.11 16.78 5.71
CA SER A 208 -4.37 17.50 5.94
C SER A 208 -5.41 17.25 4.86
N ASP A 209 -4.97 17.11 3.61
CA ASP A 209 -5.89 16.94 2.48
C ASP A 209 -6.53 15.54 2.52
N ILE A 210 -5.74 14.49 2.79
CA ILE A 210 -6.25 13.14 3.06
C ILE A 210 -7.17 13.14 4.28
N HIS A 211 -6.72 13.75 5.38
CA HIS A 211 -7.48 13.80 6.64
C HIS A 211 -8.85 14.43 6.44
N ASN A 212 -8.89 15.64 5.86
CA ASN A 212 -10.14 16.35 5.61
C ASN A 212 -11.05 15.60 4.64
N PHE A 213 -10.47 15.02 3.57
CA PHE A 213 -11.21 14.21 2.60
C PHE A 213 -11.89 13.01 3.29
N LEU A 214 -11.18 12.30 4.16
CA LEU A 214 -11.74 11.18 4.91
C LEU A 214 -12.79 11.63 5.92
N LEU A 215 -12.60 12.76 6.63
CA LEU A 215 -13.59 13.31 7.55
C LEU A 215 -14.91 13.66 6.85
N ILE A 216 -14.84 14.35 5.69
CA ILE A 216 -16.01 14.71 4.89
C ILE A 216 -16.78 13.46 4.42
N ASN A 217 -16.06 12.35 4.17
CA ASN A 217 -16.64 11.08 3.78
C ASN A 217 -16.97 10.16 4.98
N HIS A 218 -17.24 10.75 6.16
CA HIS A 218 -17.68 10.06 7.39
C HIS A 218 -16.67 9.13 8.04
N PHE A 219 -15.39 9.20 7.68
CA PHE A 219 -14.35 8.46 8.38
C PHE A 219 -13.83 9.25 9.59
N THR A 220 -13.38 8.54 10.61
CA THR A 220 -12.67 9.11 11.76
C THR A 220 -11.38 8.36 11.99
N GLN A 221 -10.34 9.07 12.39
CA GLN A 221 -9.06 8.46 12.70
C GLN A 221 -9.18 7.56 13.94
N LEU A 222 -8.87 6.28 13.76
CA LEU A 222 -8.87 5.28 14.82
C LEU A 222 -7.49 5.10 15.44
N TYR A 223 -6.43 5.15 14.62
CA TYR A 223 -5.06 4.89 15.05
C TYR A 223 -4.05 5.62 14.20
N LYS A 224 -2.89 5.91 14.80
CA LYS A 224 -1.69 6.45 14.15
C LYS A 224 -0.47 5.72 14.70
N CYS A 225 0.39 5.22 13.83
CA CYS A 225 1.62 4.53 14.22
C CYS A 225 2.80 5.04 13.41
N LYS A 226 3.86 5.47 14.12
CA LYS A 226 5.11 5.91 13.47
C LYS A 226 5.95 4.70 13.12
N MET A 227 6.45 4.64 11.89
CA MET A 227 7.44 3.64 11.48
C MET A 227 8.80 3.92 12.12
N PRO A 228 9.49 2.88 12.63
CA PRO A 228 10.82 3.05 13.20
C PRO A 228 11.82 3.63 12.18
N PHE A 229 12.64 4.58 12.64
CA PHE A 229 13.73 5.21 11.85
C PHE A 229 13.29 5.96 10.57
N ARG A 230 11.99 6.07 10.28
CA ARG A 230 11.46 6.76 9.10
C ARG A 230 10.63 7.97 9.53
N LYS A 231 10.51 8.96 8.63
CA LYS A 231 9.53 10.05 8.73
C LYS A 231 8.20 9.64 8.10
N THR A 232 7.79 8.41 8.38
CA THR A 232 6.62 7.77 7.79
C THR A 232 5.70 7.30 8.91
N PHE A 233 4.41 7.44 8.69
CA PHE A 233 3.37 7.01 9.61
C PHE A 233 2.32 6.21 8.87
N GLU A 234 1.77 5.20 9.52
CA GLU A 234 0.56 4.52 9.10
C GLU A 234 -0.64 5.04 9.91
N TYR A 235 -1.75 5.22 9.22
CA TYR A 235 -2.99 5.73 9.76
C TYR A 235 -4.13 4.76 9.49
N ILE A 236 -4.96 4.51 10.51
CA ILE A 236 -6.19 3.75 10.37
C ILE A 236 -7.36 4.70 10.57
N TYR A 237 -8.30 4.68 9.62
CA TYR A 237 -9.57 5.38 9.68
C TYR A 237 -10.71 4.39 9.63
N ILE A 238 -11.78 4.66 10.37
CA ILE A 238 -13.00 3.86 10.39
C ILE A 238 -14.19 4.69 9.93
N ASN A 239 -15.02 4.10 9.08
CA ASN A 239 -16.24 4.73 8.59
C ASN A 239 -17.32 4.67 9.66
N LYS A 240 -17.80 5.83 10.12
CA LYS A 240 -18.85 5.94 11.15
C LYS A 240 -20.25 5.67 10.62
N SER A 241 -20.47 5.76 9.31
CA SER A 241 -21.79 5.46 8.73
C SER A 241 -22.05 3.94 8.59
N LYS A 242 -21.02 3.13 8.78
CA LYS A 242 -21.11 1.66 8.84
C LYS A 242 -21.02 1.22 10.31
N LYS A 243 -22.16 1.14 10.95
CA LYS A 243 -22.30 0.54 12.29
C LYS A 243 -22.74 -0.91 12.20
#